data_2b0fc7df39725a6d3b4bdea1b829fe25
#
_entry.id   2b0fc7df39725a6d3b4bdea1b829fe25
#
_cell.length_a   1.000
_cell.length_b   1.000
_cell.length_c   1.000
_cell.angle_alpha   90.00
_cell.angle_beta   90.00
_cell.angle_gamma   90.00
#
_symmetry.space_group_name_H-M   'P 1'
#
loop_
_entity.id
_entity.type
_entity.pdbx_description
1 polymer ?
#
loop_
_entity_poly.entity_id
_entity_poly.type
_entity_poly.pdbx_seq_one_letter_code
_entity_poly.pdbx_strand_id
1 'polypeptide(L)'
;MSPSNSAFTNPVALRRAVETNGSSLMTGMKHMMADMQRGQLTHTDPNAFRLGENIAATPGKVVYQTALYQLIQYTPTTETVLETPLLIFPPWINRFYILDLTAEKSFIRWCVEQGITVFVVSWKSADASMRDVIWDDYIASQIDAIDQVRGLLDVPAVHTIGYCVAGTTLAATLSILDAQGEAEKVKSATFFTAQVDFSRAGELLSFIDEQQFKMLESIGC
;
A
#
# COMPACT_ATOMS: atom_id res chain seq x y z
N MET A 1 0.05 -3.12 31.90
CA MET A 1 1.33 -3.12 31.11
C MET A 1 1.92 -4.51 31.14
N SER A 2 2.34 -5.05 30.00
CA SER A 2 2.98 -6.38 29.96
C SER A 2 4.42 -6.29 30.48
N PRO A 3 4.92 -7.29 31.24
CA PRO A 3 6.34 -7.37 31.64
C PRO A 3 7.31 -7.27 30.48
N SER A 4 6.91 -7.75 29.29
CA SER A 4 7.72 -7.69 28.07
C SER A 4 7.96 -6.28 27.52
N ASN A 5 7.22 -5.28 28.00
CA ASN A 5 7.33 -3.90 27.50
C ASN A 5 8.49 -3.08 28.13
N SER A 6 9.19 -3.68 29.09
CA SER A 6 10.33 -3.03 29.77
C SER A 6 11.57 -3.94 29.73
N ALA A 7 12.72 -3.37 29.40
CA ALA A 7 13.98 -4.10 29.40
C ALA A 7 14.32 -4.71 30.75
N PHE A 8 13.88 -4.11 31.86
CA PHE A 8 14.12 -4.57 33.23
C PHE A 8 13.18 -5.69 33.71
N THR A 9 12.07 -5.91 33.03
CA THR A 9 11.09 -6.92 33.38
C THR A 9 10.86 -7.96 32.28
N ASN A 10 11.41 -7.72 31.08
CA ASN A 10 11.34 -8.66 29.97
C ASN A 10 12.32 -9.83 30.18
N PRO A 11 11.84 -11.08 30.35
CA PRO A 11 12.73 -12.21 30.64
C PRO A 11 13.71 -12.52 29.50
N VAL A 12 13.34 -12.21 28.24
CA VAL A 12 14.23 -12.40 27.08
C VAL A 12 15.36 -11.37 27.11
N ALA A 13 15.04 -10.10 27.39
CA ALA A 13 16.03 -9.03 27.51
C ALA A 13 17.00 -9.28 28.69
N LEU A 14 16.48 -9.72 29.84
CA LEU A 14 17.29 -10.06 31.01
C LEU A 14 18.23 -11.25 30.72
N ARG A 15 17.73 -12.30 30.10
CA ARG A 15 18.56 -13.44 29.70
C ARG A 15 19.67 -12.98 28.77
N ARG A 16 19.36 -12.18 27.75
CA ARG A 16 20.36 -11.66 26.81
C ARG A 16 21.37 -10.77 27.49
N ALA A 17 20.97 -9.97 28.46
CA ALA A 17 21.90 -9.15 29.26
C ALA A 17 22.90 -10.02 30.03
N VAL A 18 22.43 -11.12 30.65
CA VAL A 18 23.32 -12.06 31.35
C VAL A 18 24.27 -12.75 30.38
N GLU A 19 23.76 -13.31 29.28
CA GLU A 19 24.56 -14.00 28.25
C GLU A 19 25.65 -13.12 27.64
N THR A 20 25.42 -11.82 27.58
CA THR A 20 26.34 -10.84 26.96
C THR A 20 27.11 -10.02 27.97
N ASN A 21 27.11 -10.40 29.26
CA ASN A 21 27.74 -9.66 30.35
C ASN A 21 27.35 -8.14 30.32
N GLY A 22 26.09 -7.85 30.04
CA GLY A 22 25.54 -6.48 30.01
C GLY A 22 25.80 -5.73 28.70
N SER A 23 26.54 -6.23 27.74
CA SER A 23 26.88 -5.50 26.52
C SER A 23 25.64 -5.24 25.64
N SER A 24 24.63 -6.11 25.68
CA SER A 24 23.36 -5.88 24.98
C SER A 24 22.59 -4.65 25.50
N LEU A 25 22.67 -4.37 26.80
CA LEU A 25 22.04 -3.17 27.38
C LEU A 25 22.75 -1.90 26.93
N MET A 26 24.09 -1.93 26.89
CA MET A 26 24.89 -0.80 26.37
C MET A 26 24.58 -0.52 24.89
N THR A 27 24.45 -1.58 24.09
CA THR A 27 24.05 -1.45 22.67
C THR A 27 22.65 -0.87 22.54
N GLY A 28 21.69 -1.37 23.31
CA GLY A 28 20.33 -0.83 23.34
C GLY A 28 20.27 0.65 23.71
N MET A 29 21.08 1.06 24.71
CA MET A 29 21.19 2.47 25.10
C MET A 29 21.77 3.36 23.99
N LYS A 30 22.77 2.88 23.26
CA LYS A 30 23.33 3.59 22.09
C LYS A 30 22.29 3.76 20.99
N HIS A 31 21.49 2.71 20.69
CA HIS A 31 20.41 2.79 19.70
C HIS A 31 19.33 3.80 20.16
N MET A 32 18.92 3.73 21.42
CA MET A 32 17.95 4.67 21.97
C MET A 32 18.42 6.14 21.86
N MET A 33 19.68 6.42 22.18
CA MET A 33 20.25 7.76 22.05
C MET A 33 20.28 8.23 20.59
N ALA A 34 20.65 7.32 19.66
CA ALA A 34 20.66 7.63 18.24
C ALA A 34 19.24 7.91 17.70
N ASP A 35 18.25 7.14 18.14
CA ASP A 35 16.86 7.35 17.78
C ASP A 35 16.32 8.69 18.34
N MET A 36 16.65 9.01 19.59
CA MET A 36 16.31 10.30 20.19
C MET A 36 16.91 11.49 19.41
N GLN A 37 18.17 11.38 18.98
CA GLN A 37 18.82 12.42 18.17
C GLN A 37 18.17 12.60 16.79
N ARG A 38 17.66 11.52 16.22
CA ARG A 38 16.97 11.53 14.91
C ARG A 38 15.49 11.94 15.02
N GLY A 39 14.91 11.92 16.23
CA GLY A 39 13.48 12.09 16.45
C GLY A 39 12.62 10.96 15.86
N GLN A 40 13.22 9.80 15.59
CA GLN A 40 12.57 8.68 14.91
C GLN A 40 13.14 7.35 15.38
N LEU A 41 12.28 6.36 15.60
CA LEU A 41 12.68 4.99 15.87
C LEU A 41 13.28 4.34 14.61
N THR A 42 14.45 3.74 14.75
CA THR A 42 15.13 3.04 13.65
C THR A 42 14.87 1.54 13.75
N HIS A 43 13.94 1.05 12.93
CA HIS A 43 13.61 -0.38 12.85
C HIS A 43 14.47 -1.13 11.83
N THR A 44 14.98 -0.43 10.83
CA THR A 44 15.71 -1.00 9.71
C THR A 44 16.92 -0.12 9.38
N ASP A 45 17.99 -0.72 8.89
CA ASP A 45 19.11 0.04 8.32
C ASP A 45 18.59 0.91 7.17
N PRO A 46 18.74 2.23 7.22
CA PRO A 46 18.25 3.14 6.17
C PRO A 46 18.90 2.88 4.79
N ASN A 47 20.04 2.16 4.76
CA ASN A 47 20.74 1.81 3.52
C ASN A 47 20.44 0.37 3.05
N ALA A 48 19.62 -0.39 3.77
CA ALA A 48 19.30 -1.79 3.43
C ALA A 48 18.51 -1.92 2.14
N PHE A 49 17.68 -0.92 1.81
CA PHE A 49 16.79 -0.95 0.65
C PHE A 49 17.08 0.19 -0.31
N ARG A 50 17.14 -0.16 -1.60
CA ARG A 50 17.28 0.78 -2.71
C ARG A 50 16.17 0.52 -3.71
N LEU A 51 15.31 1.53 -3.90
CA LEU A 51 14.18 1.46 -4.81
C LEU A 51 14.67 1.26 -6.25
N GLY A 52 14.10 0.27 -6.93
CA GLY A 52 14.48 -0.11 -8.30
C GLY A 52 15.70 -1.05 -8.38
N GLU A 53 16.39 -1.34 -7.24
CA GLU A 53 17.54 -2.25 -7.21
C GLU A 53 17.19 -3.55 -6.47
N ASN A 54 16.91 -3.47 -5.18
CA ASN A 54 16.61 -4.62 -4.33
C ASN A 54 15.21 -4.59 -3.67
N ILE A 55 14.44 -3.53 -3.94
CA ILE A 55 13.02 -3.42 -3.65
C ILE A 55 12.35 -2.69 -4.82
N ALA A 56 11.14 -3.08 -5.20
CA ALA A 56 10.45 -2.58 -6.40
C ALA A 56 11.29 -2.74 -7.67
N ALA A 57 11.92 -3.92 -7.84
CA ALA A 57 12.91 -4.15 -8.87
C ALA A 57 12.31 -4.63 -10.22
N THR A 58 11.01 -4.87 -10.30
CA THR A 58 10.37 -5.24 -11.56
C THR A 58 10.37 -4.04 -12.51
N PRO A 59 10.94 -4.15 -13.72
CA PRO A 59 11.08 -3.03 -14.63
C PRO A 59 9.73 -2.46 -15.06
N GLY A 60 9.60 -1.14 -15.03
CA GLY A 60 8.38 -0.43 -15.44
C GLY A 60 8.66 1.05 -15.71
N LYS A 61 7.65 1.73 -16.25
CA LYS A 61 7.72 3.18 -16.53
C LYS A 61 6.42 3.85 -16.12
N VAL A 62 6.52 5.08 -15.63
CA VAL A 62 5.36 5.96 -15.47
C VAL A 62 4.89 6.37 -16.86
N VAL A 63 3.65 6.02 -17.18
CA VAL A 63 3.03 6.32 -18.49
C VAL A 63 1.98 7.43 -18.42
N TYR A 64 1.50 7.75 -17.23
CA TYR A 64 0.55 8.84 -16.98
C TYR A 64 0.72 9.37 -15.55
N GLN A 65 0.42 10.66 -15.33
CA GLN A 65 0.54 11.30 -14.03
C GLN A 65 -0.52 12.37 -13.84
N THR A 66 -1.09 12.41 -12.64
CA THR A 66 -1.98 13.48 -12.14
C THR A 66 -1.37 14.10 -10.86
N ALA A 67 -2.11 15.02 -10.25
CA ALA A 67 -1.74 15.56 -8.93
C ALA A 67 -1.81 14.52 -7.81
N LEU A 68 -2.65 13.47 -7.95
CA LEU A 68 -2.93 12.48 -6.89
C LEU A 68 -2.25 11.13 -7.12
N TYR A 69 -1.96 10.74 -8.36
CA TYR A 69 -1.33 9.45 -8.66
C TYR A 69 -0.45 9.46 -9.90
N GLN A 70 0.43 8.47 -9.98
CA GLN A 70 1.15 8.07 -11.18
C GLN A 70 0.68 6.67 -11.61
N LEU A 71 0.54 6.45 -12.91
CA LEU A 71 0.24 5.15 -13.50
C LEU A 71 1.54 4.53 -14.02
N ILE A 72 1.91 3.38 -13.46
CA ILE A 72 3.12 2.64 -13.82
C ILE A 72 2.71 1.46 -14.69
N GLN A 73 3.26 1.36 -15.90
CA GLN A 73 3.19 0.18 -16.76
C GLN A 73 4.45 -0.63 -16.59
N TYR A 74 4.31 -1.93 -16.30
CA TYR A 74 5.45 -2.85 -16.21
C TYR A 74 5.82 -3.42 -17.57
N THR A 75 7.13 -3.60 -17.76
CA THR A 75 7.68 -4.10 -19.03
C THR A 75 7.34 -5.58 -19.22
N PRO A 76 6.71 -5.97 -20.33
CA PRO A 76 6.45 -7.39 -20.64
C PRO A 76 7.74 -8.19 -20.69
N THR A 77 7.67 -9.45 -20.24
CA THR A 77 8.79 -10.41 -20.29
C THR A 77 8.53 -11.58 -21.26
N THR A 78 7.34 -11.61 -21.86
CA THR A 78 6.91 -12.60 -22.83
C THR A 78 6.82 -11.99 -24.23
N GLU A 79 6.96 -12.80 -25.29
CA GLU A 79 6.84 -12.33 -26.69
C GLU A 79 5.45 -11.82 -27.03
N THR A 80 4.43 -12.40 -26.42
CA THR A 80 3.02 -12.00 -26.56
C THR A 80 2.40 -11.81 -25.19
N VAL A 81 1.39 -10.96 -25.10
CA VAL A 81 0.65 -10.70 -23.88
C VAL A 81 -0.84 -10.92 -24.08
N LEU A 82 -1.56 -11.12 -22.99
CA LEU A 82 -3.02 -11.19 -22.98
C LEU A 82 -3.62 -9.83 -23.37
N GLU A 83 -4.69 -9.85 -24.15
CA GLU A 83 -5.36 -8.64 -24.66
C GLU A 83 -5.88 -7.74 -23.53
N THR A 84 -6.54 -8.34 -22.52
CA THR A 84 -7.10 -7.56 -21.39
C THR A 84 -6.04 -7.32 -20.33
N PRO A 85 -5.64 -6.06 -20.07
CA PRO A 85 -4.62 -5.72 -19.07
C PRO A 85 -5.16 -5.83 -17.65
N LEU A 86 -4.24 -5.92 -16.71
CA LEU A 86 -4.50 -5.90 -15.28
C LEU A 86 -4.11 -4.54 -14.70
N LEU A 87 -5.05 -3.85 -14.07
CA LEU A 87 -4.83 -2.60 -13.33
C LEU A 87 -4.97 -2.86 -11.82
N ILE A 88 -3.92 -2.55 -11.08
CA ILE A 88 -3.85 -2.76 -9.63
C ILE A 88 -3.91 -1.43 -8.91
N PHE A 89 -4.80 -1.34 -7.92
CA PHE A 89 -4.93 -0.24 -6.98
C PHE A 89 -4.40 -0.67 -5.60
N PRO A 90 -3.14 -0.36 -5.27
CA PRO A 90 -2.62 -0.58 -3.92
C PRO A 90 -3.24 0.40 -2.92
N PRO A 91 -3.21 0.11 -1.60
CA PRO A 91 -3.69 1.06 -0.60
C PRO A 91 -2.79 2.31 -0.57
N TRP A 92 -3.38 3.50 -0.55
CA TRP A 92 -2.64 4.78 -0.47
C TRP A 92 -1.92 5.03 0.86
N ILE A 93 -2.26 4.27 1.89
CA ILE A 93 -1.53 4.24 3.16
C ILE A 93 -0.23 3.45 3.08
N ASN A 94 0.07 2.85 1.94
CA ASN A 94 1.25 2.02 1.70
C ASN A 94 1.96 2.46 0.41
N ARG A 95 3.09 1.81 0.08
CA ARG A 95 3.83 2.09 -1.15
C ARG A 95 3.28 1.27 -2.31
N PHE A 96 3.38 1.80 -3.53
CA PHE A 96 2.94 1.11 -4.76
C PHE A 96 3.56 -0.29 -4.91
N TYR A 97 4.77 -0.48 -4.40
CA TYR A 97 5.54 -1.71 -4.49
C TYR A 97 5.24 -2.74 -3.38
N ILE A 98 4.15 -2.58 -2.61
CA ILE A 98 3.78 -3.57 -1.59
C ILE A 98 3.62 -4.99 -2.18
N LEU A 99 3.29 -5.08 -3.47
CA LEU A 99 3.19 -6.34 -4.21
C LEU A 99 4.43 -6.63 -5.08
N ASP A 100 5.53 -5.86 -4.91
CA ASP A 100 6.79 -5.99 -5.65
C ASP A 100 7.98 -5.75 -4.72
N LEU A 101 8.13 -6.56 -3.66
CA LEU A 101 9.13 -6.34 -2.62
C LEU A 101 10.52 -6.79 -3.06
N THR A 102 10.69 -8.06 -3.44
CA THR A 102 11.95 -8.59 -3.97
C THR A 102 11.66 -9.41 -5.22
N ALA A 103 12.70 -9.80 -5.95
CA ALA A 103 12.56 -10.62 -7.16
C ALA A 103 11.80 -11.93 -6.90
N GLU A 104 12.00 -12.55 -5.73
CA GLU A 104 11.35 -13.80 -5.33
C GLU A 104 9.97 -13.56 -4.68
N LYS A 105 9.72 -12.34 -4.19
CA LYS A 105 8.49 -11.95 -3.50
C LYS A 105 7.82 -10.80 -4.22
N SER A 106 7.51 -11.02 -5.50
CA SER A 106 6.82 -10.06 -6.36
C SER A 106 5.64 -10.73 -7.06
N PHE A 107 4.44 -10.33 -6.68
CA PHE A 107 3.22 -10.69 -7.40
C PHE A 107 3.18 -10.01 -8.77
N ILE A 108 3.66 -8.76 -8.85
CA ILE A 108 3.75 -8.00 -10.11
C ILE A 108 4.60 -8.74 -11.12
N ARG A 109 5.81 -9.14 -10.73
CA ARG A 109 6.73 -9.90 -11.58
C ARG A 109 6.11 -11.20 -12.05
N TRP A 110 5.49 -11.94 -11.12
CA TRP A 110 4.80 -13.18 -11.48
C TRP A 110 3.73 -12.93 -12.54
N CYS A 111 2.88 -11.91 -12.40
CA CYS A 111 1.86 -11.58 -13.39
C CYS A 111 2.47 -11.29 -14.79
N VAL A 112 3.54 -10.49 -14.82
CA VAL A 112 4.22 -10.15 -16.08
C VAL A 112 4.82 -11.40 -16.73
N GLU A 113 5.39 -12.31 -15.94
CA GLU A 113 5.94 -13.59 -16.41
C GLU A 113 4.84 -14.54 -16.96
N GLN A 114 3.57 -14.34 -16.58
CA GLN A 114 2.43 -15.06 -17.15
C GLN A 114 1.86 -14.40 -18.42
N GLY A 115 2.52 -13.39 -18.96
CA GLY A 115 2.04 -12.68 -20.15
C GLY A 115 0.90 -11.71 -19.88
N ILE A 116 0.73 -11.26 -18.64
CA ILE A 116 -0.27 -10.24 -18.29
C ILE A 116 0.38 -8.86 -18.41
N THR A 117 -0.25 -7.95 -19.15
CA THR A 117 0.13 -6.54 -19.14
C THR A 117 -0.35 -5.92 -17.81
N VAL A 118 0.59 -5.47 -16.96
CA VAL A 118 0.29 -4.98 -15.61
C VAL A 118 0.48 -3.48 -15.53
N PHE A 119 -0.53 -2.81 -14.98
CA PHE A 119 -0.48 -1.43 -14.54
C PHE A 119 -0.69 -1.35 -13.04
N VAL A 120 0.00 -0.42 -12.38
CA VAL A 120 -0.15 -0.15 -10.95
C VAL A 120 -0.30 1.34 -10.74
N VAL A 121 -1.28 1.72 -9.92
CA VAL A 121 -1.44 3.09 -9.44
C VAL A 121 -0.46 3.33 -8.30
N SER A 122 0.41 4.31 -8.46
CA SER A 122 1.29 4.83 -7.40
C SER A 122 0.67 6.11 -6.84
N TRP A 123 0.03 6.01 -5.68
CA TRP A 123 -0.59 7.15 -5.03
C TRP A 123 0.46 8.13 -4.49
N LYS A 124 0.15 9.42 -4.55
CA LYS A 124 0.94 10.44 -3.90
C LYS A 124 1.00 10.20 -2.39
N SER A 125 2.18 10.33 -1.80
CA SER A 125 2.31 10.31 -0.34
C SER A 125 1.65 11.54 0.26
N ALA A 126 0.92 11.35 1.37
CA ALA A 126 0.23 12.44 2.04
C ALA A 126 1.18 13.57 2.45
N ASP A 127 0.82 14.79 2.11
CA ASP A 127 1.48 16.02 2.52
C ASP A 127 0.44 17.15 2.70
N ALA A 128 0.87 18.32 3.10
CA ALA A 128 -0.01 19.46 3.37
C ALA A 128 -0.87 19.89 2.17
N SER A 129 -0.45 19.59 0.93
CA SER A 129 -1.21 19.91 -0.29
C SER A 129 -2.43 19.02 -0.48
N MET A 130 -2.54 17.93 0.27
CA MET A 130 -3.63 16.96 0.16
C MET A 130 -4.72 17.15 1.24
N ARG A 131 -4.66 18.23 2.03
CA ARG A 131 -5.62 18.48 3.12
C ARG A 131 -7.09 18.50 2.69
N ASP A 132 -7.34 18.86 1.46
CA ASP A 132 -8.69 18.98 0.89
C ASP A 132 -9.05 17.78 -0.01
N VAL A 133 -8.16 16.76 -0.11
CA VAL A 133 -8.44 15.52 -0.85
C VAL A 133 -9.40 14.67 -0.05
N ILE A 134 -10.51 14.31 -0.68
CA ILE A 134 -11.60 13.54 -0.08
C ILE A 134 -11.71 12.15 -0.70
N TRP A 135 -12.60 11.34 -0.18
CA TRP A 135 -12.84 9.98 -0.65
C TRP A 135 -13.23 9.92 -2.13
N ASP A 136 -14.05 10.87 -2.59
CA ASP A 136 -14.52 10.94 -3.97
C ASP A 136 -13.38 11.18 -4.96
N ASP A 137 -12.31 11.88 -4.56
CA ASP A 137 -11.14 12.11 -5.42
C ASP A 137 -10.39 10.81 -5.72
N TYR A 138 -10.33 9.89 -4.74
CA TYR A 138 -9.75 8.56 -4.96
C TYR A 138 -10.61 7.71 -5.88
N ILE A 139 -11.95 7.77 -5.75
CA ILE A 139 -12.88 7.09 -6.65
C ILE A 139 -12.75 7.64 -8.07
N ALA A 140 -12.77 8.96 -8.23
CA ALA A 140 -12.57 9.61 -9.52
C ALA A 140 -11.23 9.24 -10.16
N SER A 141 -10.17 9.15 -9.34
CA SER A 141 -8.84 8.72 -9.81
C SER A 141 -8.83 7.26 -10.25
N GLN A 142 -9.61 6.38 -9.62
CA GLN A 142 -9.73 4.99 -10.08
C GLN A 142 -10.46 4.90 -11.42
N ILE A 143 -11.52 5.67 -11.62
CA ILE A 143 -12.23 5.75 -12.90
C ILE A 143 -11.30 6.29 -13.98
N ASP A 144 -10.61 7.41 -13.70
CA ASP A 144 -9.62 7.97 -14.63
C ASP A 144 -8.53 6.97 -15.00
N ALA A 145 -7.94 6.26 -14.03
CA ALA A 145 -6.93 5.26 -14.30
C ALA A 145 -7.43 4.10 -15.18
N ILE A 146 -8.69 3.66 -14.99
CA ILE A 146 -9.34 2.66 -15.85
C ILE A 146 -9.42 3.18 -17.29
N ASP A 147 -9.90 4.41 -17.48
CA ASP A 147 -10.05 5.01 -18.80
C ASP A 147 -8.69 5.30 -19.45
N GLN A 148 -7.67 5.71 -18.68
CA GLN A 148 -6.31 5.89 -19.19
C GLN A 148 -5.71 4.57 -19.71
N VAL A 149 -5.83 3.48 -18.97
CA VAL A 149 -5.32 2.16 -19.42
C VAL A 149 -6.05 1.70 -20.68
N ARG A 150 -7.40 1.85 -20.71
CA ARG A 150 -8.20 1.51 -21.89
C ARG A 150 -7.79 2.31 -23.12
N GLY A 151 -7.60 3.63 -22.94
CA GLY A 151 -7.18 4.52 -24.03
C GLY A 151 -5.76 4.28 -24.51
N LEU A 152 -4.82 3.98 -23.60
CA LEU A 152 -3.42 3.72 -23.93
C LEU A 152 -3.24 2.44 -24.76
N LEU A 153 -4.06 1.43 -24.52
CA LEU A 153 -3.95 0.12 -25.20
C LEU A 153 -5.03 -0.12 -26.27
N ASP A 154 -5.97 0.82 -26.41
CA ASP A 154 -7.13 0.69 -27.30
C ASP A 154 -7.93 -0.59 -27.03
N VAL A 155 -8.23 -0.84 -25.74
CA VAL A 155 -8.96 -2.03 -25.28
C VAL A 155 -10.30 -1.64 -24.65
N PRO A 156 -11.34 -2.49 -24.79
CA PRO A 156 -12.68 -2.16 -24.28
C PRO A 156 -12.77 -2.23 -22.75
N ALA A 157 -11.94 -3.04 -22.10
CA ALA A 157 -12.04 -3.29 -20.66
C ALA A 157 -10.69 -3.65 -20.04
N VAL A 158 -10.64 -3.56 -18.70
CA VAL A 158 -9.52 -3.98 -17.88
C VAL A 158 -9.95 -5.01 -16.84
N HIS A 159 -9.01 -5.83 -16.36
CA HIS A 159 -9.13 -6.52 -15.08
C HIS A 159 -8.64 -5.60 -13.97
N THR A 160 -9.27 -5.62 -12.80
CA THR A 160 -8.85 -4.78 -11.67
C THR A 160 -8.54 -5.60 -10.43
N ILE A 161 -7.56 -5.14 -9.65
CA ILE A 161 -7.32 -5.59 -8.28
C ILE A 161 -7.38 -4.37 -7.36
N GLY A 162 -8.23 -4.44 -6.34
CA GLY A 162 -8.26 -3.47 -5.25
C GLY A 162 -7.71 -4.09 -3.98
N TYR A 163 -6.65 -3.50 -3.42
CA TYR A 163 -6.00 -4.02 -2.22
C TYR A 163 -6.31 -3.13 -1.00
N CYS A 164 -6.83 -3.76 0.06
CA CYS A 164 -7.18 -3.12 1.32
C CYS A 164 -8.14 -1.93 1.11
N VAL A 165 -7.84 -0.73 1.60
CA VAL A 165 -8.67 0.47 1.47
C VAL A 165 -8.94 0.84 0.00
N ALA A 166 -8.00 0.58 -0.91
CA ALA A 166 -8.22 0.79 -2.35
C ALA A 166 -9.19 -0.24 -2.94
N GLY A 167 -9.37 -1.40 -2.31
CA GLY A 167 -10.44 -2.34 -2.65
C GLY A 167 -11.81 -1.83 -2.17
N THR A 168 -11.86 -1.19 -1.02
CA THR A 168 -13.10 -0.54 -0.53
C THR A 168 -13.56 0.56 -1.50
N THR A 169 -12.63 1.44 -1.95
CA THR A 169 -12.96 2.43 -2.98
C THR A 169 -13.28 1.80 -4.33
N LEU A 170 -12.62 0.69 -4.70
CA LEU A 170 -12.93 -0.01 -5.94
C LEU A 170 -14.38 -0.53 -5.95
N ALA A 171 -14.89 -1.02 -4.83
CA ALA A 171 -16.29 -1.43 -4.73
C ALA A 171 -17.25 -0.25 -5.00
N ALA A 172 -16.95 0.94 -4.46
CA ALA A 172 -17.70 2.15 -4.74
C ALA A 172 -17.55 2.59 -6.21
N THR A 173 -16.34 2.53 -6.76
CA THR A 173 -16.04 2.80 -8.18
C THR A 173 -16.90 1.92 -9.10
N LEU A 174 -16.94 0.62 -8.85
CA LEU A 174 -17.75 -0.32 -9.64
C LEU A 174 -19.24 -0.01 -9.55
N SER A 175 -19.73 0.36 -8.37
CA SER A 175 -21.12 0.76 -8.18
C SER A 175 -21.49 2.03 -8.96
N ILE A 176 -20.57 2.99 -9.03
CA ILE A 176 -20.74 4.22 -9.81
C ILE A 176 -20.72 3.92 -11.31
N LEU A 177 -19.77 3.11 -11.79
CA LEU A 177 -19.72 2.69 -13.19
C LEU A 177 -20.98 1.95 -13.61
N ASP A 178 -21.53 1.09 -12.75
CA ASP A 178 -22.79 0.39 -13.03
C ASP A 178 -23.97 1.37 -13.11
N ALA A 179 -24.06 2.30 -12.16
CA ALA A 179 -25.11 3.33 -12.15
C ALA A 179 -25.04 4.28 -13.38
N GLN A 180 -23.86 4.45 -13.96
CA GLN A 180 -23.64 5.24 -15.17
C GLN A 180 -23.82 4.44 -16.47
N GLY A 181 -24.06 3.12 -16.39
CA GLY A 181 -24.15 2.24 -17.54
C GLY A 181 -22.80 1.95 -18.20
N GLU A 182 -21.73 2.01 -17.42
CA GLU A 182 -20.33 1.84 -17.87
C GLU A 182 -19.62 0.62 -17.23
N ALA A 183 -20.40 -0.31 -16.65
CA ALA A 183 -19.87 -1.50 -15.96
C ALA A 183 -18.95 -2.34 -16.84
N GLU A 184 -19.16 -2.33 -18.16
CA GLU A 184 -18.36 -3.07 -19.14
C GLU A 184 -16.90 -2.61 -19.22
N LYS A 185 -16.54 -1.44 -18.70
CA LYS A 185 -15.16 -0.97 -18.60
C LYS A 185 -14.28 -1.89 -17.72
N VAL A 186 -14.89 -2.64 -16.80
CA VAL A 186 -14.21 -3.57 -15.91
C VAL A 186 -14.68 -4.99 -16.15
N LYS A 187 -13.85 -5.81 -16.77
CA LYS A 187 -14.15 -7.20 -17.11
C LYS A 187 -14.20 -8.12 -15.88
N SER A 188 -13.37 -7.86 -14.89
CA SER A 188 -13.42 -8.51 -13.58
C SER A 188 -12.77 -7.66 -12.50
N ALA A 189 -13.19 -7.84 -11.26
CA ALA A 189 -12.58 -7.20 -10.10
C ALA A 189 -12.19 -8.26 -9.06
N THR A 190 -10.98 -8.15 -8.55
CA THR A 190 -10.44 -8.99 -7.47
C THR A 190 -10.16 -8.13 -6.25
N PHE A 191 -10.54 -8.60 -5.08
CA PHE A 191 -10.39 -7.87 -3.83
C PHE A 191 -9.37 -8.58 -2.93
N PHE A 192 -8.25 -7.92 -2.64
CA PHE A 192 -7.26 -8.42 -1.69
C PHE A 192 -7.50 -7.75 -0.34
N THR A 193 -7.90 -8.55 0.67
CA THR A 193 -8.11 -8.07 2.05
C THR A 193 -8.93 -6.77 2.14
N ALA A 194 -9.89 -6.59 1.25
CA ALA A 194 -10.78 -5.44 1.23
C ALA A 194 -12.04 -5.72 2.03
N GLN A 195 -12.54 -4.70 2.72
CA GLN A 195 -13.79 -4.74 3.47
C GLN A 195 -14.74 -3.66 2.93
N VAL A 196 -15.98 -4.04 2.65
CA VAL A 196 -17.02 -3.12 2.14
C VAL A 196 -18.18 -2.96 3.11
N ASP A 197 -18.43 -3.95 3.98
CA ASP A 197 -19.42 -3.88 5.06
C ASP A 197 -18.69 -3.84 6.41
N PHE A 198 -18.67 -2.64 7.02
CA PHE A 198 -18.01 -2.41 8.30
C PHE A 198 -18.89 -2.73 9.51
N SER A 199 -20.17 -3.08 9.32
CA SER A 199 -21.06 -3.46 10.42
C SER A 199 -20.64 -4.72 11.14
N ARG A 200 -19.79 -5.55 10.51
CA ARG A 200 -19.25 -6.81 11.02
C ARG A 200 -17.72 -6.80 11.07
N ALA A 201 -17.12 -5.68 11.43
CA ALA A 201 -15.66 -5.54 11.49
C ALA A 201 -15.00 -6.32 12.66
N GLY A 202 -15.79 -7.11 13.42
CA GLY A 202 -15.28 -7.95 14.50
C GLY A 202 -14.64 -7.13 15.63
N GLU A 203 -13.52 -7.61 16.14
CA GLU A 203 -12.81 -6.95 17.26
C GLU A 203 -12.28 -5.55 16.92
N LEU A 204 -12.17 -5.19 15.63
CA LEU A 204 -11.77 -3.84 15.22
C LEU A 204 -12.77 -2.77 15.70
N LEU A 205 -14.04 -3.12 15.86
CA LEU A 205 -15.04 -2.21 16.42
C LEU A 205 -14.73 -1.78 17.85
N SER A 206 -13.93 -2.57 18.59
CA SER A 206 -13.51 -2.24 19.95
C SER A 206 -12.52 -1.08 20.01
N PHE A 207 -11.90 -0.71 18.89
CA PHE A 207 -10.98 0.42 18.78
C PHE A 207 -11.67 1.70 18.28
N ILE A 208 -12.99 1.65 18.03
CA ILE A 208 -13.75 2.77 17.48
C ILE A 208 -14.80 3.17 18.52
N ASP A 209 -14.58 4.29 19.23
CA ASP A 209 -15.52 4.88 20.17
C ASP A 209 -15.55 6.41 20.06
N GLU A 210 -16.63 7.00 20.55
CA GLU A 210 -16.87 8.44 20.57
C GLU A 210 -15.75 9.24 21.28
N GLN A 211 -15.12 8.65 22.28
CA GLN A 211 -14.07 9.30 23.05
C GLN A 211 -12.78 9.39 22.23
N GLN A 212 -12.48 8.35 21.46
CA GLN A 212 -11.33 8.35 20.54
C GLN A 212 -11.53 9.36 19.40
N PHE A 213 -12.72 9.47 18.84
CA PHE A 213 -13.02 10.50 17.84
C PHE A 213 -12.80 11.90 18.39
N LYS A 214 -13.35 12.21 19.57
CA LYS A 214 -13.13 13.52 20.22
C LYS A 214 -11.65 13.79 20.51
N MET A 215 -10.90 12.77 20.88
CA MET A 215 -9.46 12.90 21.09
C MET A 215 -8.74 13.23 19.79
N LEU A 216 -9.03 12.54 18.69
CA LEU A 216 -8.43 12.79 17.37
C LEU A 216 -8.77 14.21 16.87
N GLU A 217 -10.02 14.62 16.97
CA GLU A 217 -10.46 15.98 16.64
C GLU A 217 -9.72 17.06 17.47
N SER A 218 -9.44 16.77 18.76
CA SER A 218 -8.75 17.71 19.64
C SER A 218 -7.27 17.91 19.30
N ILE A 219 -6.63 16.94 18.65
CA ILE A 219 -5.21 17.02 18.22
C ILE A 219 -5.07 17.51 16.78
N GLY A 220 -6.17 17.86 16.10
CA GLY A 220 -6.16 18.50 14.78
C GLY A 220 -5.81 17.56 13.64
N CYS A 221 -6.19 16.28 13.74
CA CYS A 221 -6.14 15.31 12.66
C CYS A 221 -7.42 15.30 11.87
#